data_fe27fadfe54a4459d83ebd4a8eccc94e
#
_entry.id   fe27fadfe54a4459d83ebd4a8eccc94e
#
_cell.length_a   1.000
_cell.length_b   1.000
_cell.length_c   1.000
_cell.angle_alpha   90.00
_cell.angle_beta   90.00
_cell.angle_gamma   90.00
#
_symmetry.space_group_name_H-M   'P 1'
#
loop_
_entity.id
_entity.type
_entity.pdbx_description
1 polymer ?
#
loop_
_entity_poly.entity_id
_entity_poly.type
_entity_poly.pdbx_seq_one_letter_code
_entity_poly.pdbx_strand_id
1 'polypeptide(L)'
;MKFSKSFILFLLSVFSVLSCSKHVQDTDFQSGNTIRISMPESFGTKVSMGEQTGNSISQVWNSGDRIAVVQGRGTESMKLSVYALIGEGGTSSGEFEFVSGNADVSGEVDVVYPVEAAYGSSIPHMQEYIEGNYDAKSVFLSCHLENGISEEDIVLENETALLCLRYKGELSEKIARIRVKIEVADGQYDIYVLRVKQNVSLSSETSVFYISIPAVCQASDVVFETVLADGSTMRIESEDRVFEAGKVYRFPVVDFEKNADSSDEQDGYDVYLCIGQSNMAGRGEIQSDDHGVKDGIYLLDGEGKVAPASIPFNIYSTIRGRTASQRFGLHNVFADEIYAYTGRKILLVVNARGGTSIPSWLKGADPVIRSEARNDEEELWGQEVPGFYDEAVRRTLQAMNHGTLKAILWHQGEGDASDYSASLYVDRLKSLVADLRKDIGVDESVPFVLGEVSQVNSKASIINPQLLKCADVIPNAFCVSSENCDTQSDNVHFTRAGYITLGKRYSEIILDKVYGIKAD
;
A
#
# COMPACT_ATOMS: atom_id res chain seq x y z
N MET A 1 22.30 -25.45 -19.83
CA MET A 1 22.02 -25.80 -18.43
C MET A 1 20.78 -25.01 -18.02
N LYS A 2 19.68 -25.73 -17.82
CA LYS A 2 18.37 -25.17 -17.46
C LYS A 2 18.38 -24.82 -15.98
N PHE A 3 18.11 -23.57 -15.61
CA PHE A 3 17.63 -23.25 -14.28
C PHE A 3 16.18 -22.80 -14.37
N SER A 4 15.37 -23.57 -13.70
CA SER A 4 13.94 -23.47 -13.54
C SER A 4 13.62 -22.20 -12.72
N LYS A 5 12.81 -21.31 -13.31
CA LYS A 5 12.07 -20.31 -12.54
C LYS A 5 10.72 -20.91 -12.18
N SER A 6 10.61 -21.40 -11.00
CA SER A 6 9.35 -21.69 -10.31
C SER A 6 9.63 -21.37 -8.86
N PHE A 7 8.93 -20.45 -8.34
CA PHE A 7 8.55 -20.34 -6.93
C PHE A 7 8.28 -18.88 -6.61
N ILE A 8 7.05 -18.55 -6.55
CA ILE A 8 6.36 -18.01 -5.39
C ILE A 8 4.89 -17.96 -5.81
N LEU A 9 4.20 -19.01 -5.48
CA LEU A 9 2.74 -19.04 -5.47
C LEU A 9 2.35 -19.98 -4.35
N PHE A 10 2.17 -19.47 -3.14
CA PHE A 10 1.47 -20.24 -2.11
C PHE A 10 0.80 -19.35 -1.07
N LEU A 11 -0.49 -19.49 -1.06
CA LEU A 11 -1.42 -19.48 0.07
C LEU A 11 -1.76 -18.18 0.77
N LEU A 12 -2.84 -17.60 0.31
CA LEU A 12 -3.86 -17.02 1.17
C LEU A 12 -5.20 -17.71 0.86
N SER A 13 -5.43 -18.85 1.45
CA SER A 13 -6.77 -19.40 1.61
C SER A 13 -6.92 -19.80 3.05
N VAL A 14 -7.85 -19.21 3.72
CA VAL A 14 -8.73 -19.74 4.75
C VAL A 14 -9.17 -18.62 5.69
N PHE A 15 -10.33 -18.07 5.47
CA PHE A 15 -11.30 -17.82 6.52
C PHE A 15 -12.70 -17.77 5.90
N SER A 16 -13.25 -18.95 5.64
CA SER A 16 -14.71 -19.11 5.59
C SER A 16 -15.14 -19.80 6.86
N VAL A 17 -15.87 -19.07 7.70
CA VAL A 17 -16.56 -19.65 8.86
C VAL A 17 -17.73 -20.48 8.35
N LEU A 18 -17.56 -21.77 8.31
CA LEU A 18 -18.66 -22.73 8.20
C LEU A 18 -18.76 -23.48 9.52
N SER A 19 -19.79 -23.13 10.27
CA SER A 19 -20.33 -23.95 11.36
C SER A 19 -20.69 -25.32 10.80
N CYS A 20 -19.95 -26.33 11.21
CA CYS A 20 -20.40 -27.71 11.17
C CYS A 20 -19.72 -28.48 12.28
N SER A 21 -20.50 -28.82 13.30
CA SER A 21 -20.16 -29.72 14.36
C SER A 21 -19.81 -31.10 13.77
N LYS A 22 -18.54 -31.49 13.85
CA LYS A 22 -18.11 -32.90 13.88
C LYS A 22 -17.00 -33.05 14.89
N HIS A 23 -17.23 -33.96 15.82
CA HIS A 23 -16.25 -34.51 16.74
C HIS A 23 -14.89 -34.70 16.07
N VAL A 24 -13.92 -33.96 16.55
CA VAL A 24 -12.51 -34.32 16.41
C VAL A 24 -12.11 -34.96 17.72
N GLN A 25 -11.60 -36.17 17.65
CA GLN A 25 -11.09 -36.94 18.79
C GLN A 25 -10.06 -36.12 19.54
N ASP A 26 -10.26 -36.05 20.86
CA ASP A 26 -9.27 -35.61 21.83
C ASP A 26 -7.95 -36.35 21.63
N THR A 27 -6.93 -35.64 21.16
CA THR A 27 -5.56 -36.00 21.49
C THR A 27 -5.20 -35.19 22.72
N ASP A 28 -4.92 -35.92 23.80
CA ASP A 28 -4.51 -35.44 25.10
C ASP A 28 -3.48 -34.30 25.02
N PHE A 29 -3.92 -33.06 25.13
CA PHE A 29 -3.10 -31.96 25.59
C PHE A 29 -3.38 -31.77 27.07
N GLN A 30 -2.58 -32.42 27.90
CA GLN A 30 -2.59 -32.20 29.34
C GLN A 30 -1.87 -30.90 29.67
N SER A 31 -2.57 -30.09 30.46
CA SER A 31 -2.15 -28.95 31.27
C SER A 31 -1.62 -27.72 30.55
N GLY A 32 -2.46 -26.71 30.46
CA GLY A 32 -2.09 -25.31 30.23
C GLY A 32 -2.30 -24.83 28.80
N ASN A 33 -3.54 -24.45 28.46
CA ASN A 33 -3.84 -23.69 27.23
C ASN A 33 -3.22 -22.28 27.24
N THR A 34 -2.43 -21.95 28.24
CA THR A 34 -1.85 -20.61 28.42
C THR A 34 -0.32 -20.69 28.47
N ILE A 35 0.30 -19.71 27.87
CA ILE A 35 1.74 -19.47 27.93
C ILE A 35 1.98 -18.07 28.48
N ARG A 36 3.08 -17.89 29.24
CA ARG A 36 3.45 -16.58 29.76
C ARG A 36 4.58 -16.02 28.92
N ILE A 37 4.37 -14.80 28.42
CA ILE A 37 5.31 -14.13 27.53
C ILE A 37 5.60 -12.73 28.04
N SER A 38 6.87 -12.38 28.07
CA SER A 38 7.35 -11.06 28.44
C SER A 38 8.00 -10.37 27.24
N MET A 39 7.70 -9.09 27.08
CA MET A 39 8.45 -8.19 26.21
C MET A 39 9.80 -7.84 26.82
N PRO A 40 10.81 -7.46 26.01
CA PRO A 40 12.03 -6.87 26.55
C PRO A 40 11.67 -5.65 27.42
N GLU A 41 12.40 -5.45 28.52
CA GLU A 41 12.10 -4.38 29.49
C GLU A 41 12.02 -2.99 28.83
N SER A 42 12.83 -2.76 27.78
CA SER A 42 12.79 -1.53 27.00
C SER A 42 13.69 -1.62 25.77
N PHE A 43 13.49 -0.74 24.78
CA PHE A 43 14.54 -0.43 23.82
C PHE A 43 15.76 0.15 24.54
N GLY A 44 16.92 -0.48 24.41
CA GLY A 44 18.19 0.06 24.93
C GLY A 44 18.55 1.34 24.17
N THR A 45 18.99 2.37 24.91
CA THR A 45 19.41 3.63 24.28
C THR A 45 20.84 3.54 23.78
N LYS A 46 21.09 3.84 22.51
CA LYS A 46 22.41 4.16 21.97
C LYS A 46 22.41 5.65 21.59
N VAL A 47 23.23 6.43 22.29
CA VAL A 47 23.38 7.86 22.01
C VAL A 47 24.40 8.02 20.89
N SER A 48 23.97 8.53 19.73
CA SER A 48 24.89 9.07 18.74
C SER A 48 24.74 10.59 18.69
N MET A 49 25.81 11.26 19.04
CA MET A 49 26.03 12.71 19.03
C MET A 49 25.17 13.56 19.99
N GLY A 50 25.77 13.93 21.14
CA GLY A 50 25.31 14.99 22.01
C GLY A 50 24.23 14.59 23.01
N GLU A 51 24.68 14.34 24.19
CA GLU A 51 23.96 14.31 25.47
C GLU A 51 22.48 13.98 25.45
N GLN A 52 22.14 12.78 25.95
CA GLN A 52 21.14 12.73 27.01
C GLN A 52 21.09 11.37 27.73
N THR A 53 21.11 11.50 29.04
CA THR A 53 20.74 10.51 30.03
C THR A 53 19.27 10.11 29.89
N GLY A 54 19.05 8.82 29.73
CA GLY A 54 17.85 8.12 30.21
C GLY A 54 16.49 8.59 29.72
N ASN A 55 15.97 7.94 28.70
CA ASN A 55 14.59 7.52 28.71
C ASN A 55 14.51 6.26 27.85
N SER A 56 14.46 5.12 28.50
CA SER A 56 14.05 3.87 27.88
C SER A 56 12.57 3.99 27.49
N ILE A 57 12.21 3.49 26.31
CA ILE A 57 10.80 3.37 25.92
C ILE A 57 10.35 1.99 26.41
N SER A 58 9.47 1.97 27.40
CA SER A 58 8.89 0.72 27.90
C SER A 58 7.96 0.11 26.86
N GLN A 59 8.03 -1.21 26.71
CA GLN A 59 7.13 -1.98 25.89
C GLN A 59 6.09 -2.67 26.77
N VAL A 60 4.83 -2.58 26.39
CA VAL A 60 3.71 -3.19 27.10
C VAL A 60 2.75 -3.82 26.10
N TRP A 61 2.14 -4.92 26.52
CA TRP A 61 1.07 -5.57 25.79
C TRP A 61 -0.18 -4.70 25.74
N ASN A 62 -0.89 -4.74 24.63
CA ASN A 62 -2.18 -4.06 24.46
C ASN A 62 -3.31 -5.09 24.39
N SER A 63 -4.50 -4.69 24.80
CA SER A 63 -5.69 -5.52 24.65
C SER A 63 -5.86 -5.98 23.20
N GLY A 64 -6.04 -7.29 23.03
CA GLY A 64 -6.19 -7.90 21.72
C GLY A 64 -4.89 -8.28 21.02
N ASP A 65 -3.72 -8.04 21.62
CA ASP A 65 -2.43 -8.50 21.07
C ASP A 65 -2.43 -10.03 20.90
N ARG A 66 -1.82 -10.45 19.79
CA ARG A 66 -1.67 -11.87 19.45
C ARG A 66 -0.23 -12.17 19.08
N ILE A 67 0.19 -13.37 19.46
CA ILE A 67 1.49 -13.91 19.08
C ILE A 67 1.32 -15.18 18.26
N ALA A 68 2.34 -15.53 17.51
CA ALA A 68 2.41 -16.80 16.81
C ALA A 68 3.52 -17.67 17.38
N VAL A 69 3.23 -18.95 17.51
CA VAL A 69 4.22 -20.01 17.74
C VAL A 69 4.39 -20.74 16.42
N VAL A 70 5.60 -20.74 15.88
CA VAL A 70 5.90 -21.17 14.51
C VAL A 70 6.89 -22.32 14.55
N GLN A 71 6.50 -23.45 14.00
CA GLN A 71 7.38 -24.59 13.76
C GLN A 71 7.86 -24.57 12.32
N GLY A 72 9.18 -24.61 12.09
CA GLY A 72 9.77 -24.62 10.76
C GLY A 72 9.59 -23.30 10.01
N ARG A 73 9.80 -22.16 10.67
CA ARG A 73 9.70 -20.82 10.08
C ARG A 73 10.53 -20.70 8.80
N GLY A 74 9.93 -20.16 7.75
CA GLY A 74 10.58 -19.99 6.44
C GLY A 74 10.69 -21.25 5.58
N THR A 75 10.08 -22.36 5.98
CA THR A 75 10.05 -23.61 5.20
C THR A 75 8.67 -23.89 4.63
N GLU A 76 8.58 -24.76 3.60
CA GLU A 76 7.30 -25.22 3.03
C GLU A 76 6.43 -26.03 4.01
N SER A 77 7.04 -26.56 5.06
CA SER A 77 6.36 -27.36 6.10
C SER A 77 6.00 -26.56 7.35
N MET A 78 6.04 -25.24 7.26
CA MET A 78 5.71 -24.33 8.38
C MET A 78 4.33 -24.63 8.96
N LYS A 79 4.27 -24.78 10.27
CA LYS A 79 3.04 -24.87 11.05
C LYS A 79 2.97 -23.71 12.02
N LEU A 80 1.77 -23.21 12.24
CA LEU A 80 1.51 -22.03 13.04
C LEU A 80 0.45 -22.31 14.08
N SER A 81 0.67 -21.82 15.29
CA SER A 81 -0.36 -21.70 16.33
C SER A 81 -0.45 -20.25 16.80
N VAL A 82 -1.64 -19.74 16.96
CA VAL A 82 -1.93 -18.36 17.38
C VAL A 82 -2.43 -18.37 18.81
N TYR A 83 -1.89 -17.47 19.62
CA TYR A 83 -2.28 -17.23 21.00
C TYR A 83 -2.70 -15.77 21.16
N ALA A 84 -3.71 -15.50 21.99
CA ALA A 84 -4.21 -14.15 22.27
C ALA A 84 -3.96 -13.78 23.74
N LEU A 85 -3.62 -12.51 23.98
CA LEU A 85 -3.46 -11.98 25.32
C LEU A 85 -4.75 -12.10 26.13
N ILE A 86 -4.64 -12.59 27.36
CA ILE A 86 -5.73 -12.60 28.35
C ILE A 86 -5.71 -11.27 29.11
N GLY A 87 -6.82 -10.52 29.04
CA GLY A 87 -6.99 -9.27 29.77
C GLY A 87 -6.74 -8.00 28.95
N GLU A 88 -6.55 -6.89 29.67
CA GLU A 88 -6.49 -5.55 29.04
C GLU A 88 -5.09 -5.10 28.64
N GLY A 89 -4.05 -5.83 29.01
CA GLY A 89 -2.65 -5.44 28.78
C GLY A 89 -2.16 -4.37 29.78
N GLY A 90 -1.23 -3.53 29.33
CA GLY A 90 -0.61 -2.47 30.16
C GLY A 90 0.62 -2.89 30.95
N THR A 91 1.07 -4.14 30.80
CA THR A 91 2.28 -4.68 31.41
C THR A 91 3.21 -5.29 30.37
N SER A 92 4.50 -5.40 30.69
CA SER A 92 5.49 -6.04 29.81
C SER A 92 5.39 -7.56 29.83
N SER A 93 4.74 -8.18 30.83
CA SER A 93 4.49 -9.62 30.90
C SER A 93 2.98 -9.87 30.75
N GLY A 94 2.60 -10.90 30.01
CA GLY A 94 1.20 -11.27 29.76
C GLY A 94 1.03 -12.78 29.68
N GLU A 95 -0.19 -13.24 30.00
CA GLU A 95 -0.64 -14.60 29.76
C GLU A 95 -1.41 -14.65 28.45
N PHE A 96 -1.11 -15.67 27.63
CA PHE A 96 -1.72 -15.83 26.31
C PHE A 96 -2.40 -17.18 26.22
N GLU A 97 -3.65 -17.19 25.76
CA GLU A 97 -4.43 -18.40 25.54
C GLU A 97 -4.40 -18.84 24.07
N PHE A 98 -4.43 -20.16 23.86
CA PHE A 98 -4.50 -20.74 22.53
C PHE A 98 -5.80 -20.36 21.81
N VAL A 99 -5.67 -19.88 20.57
CA VAL A 99 -6.80 -19.51 19.72
C VAL A 99 -7.00 -20.52 18.59
N SER A 100 -5.93 -20.84 17.87
CA SER A 100 -6.01 -21.72 16.69
C SER A 100 -4.62 -22.18 16.25
N GLY A 101 -4.56 -23.23 15.43
CA GLY A 101 -3.34 -23.67 14.80
C GLY A 101 -2.99 -25.11 15.05
N ASN A 102 -1.79 -25.53 14.61
CA ASN A 102 -1.35 -26.92 14.64
C ASN A 102 0.19 -27.09 14.77
N ALA A 103 0.91 -26.07 15.24
CA ALA A 103 2.32 -26.21 15.54
C ALA A 103 2.52 -27.21 16.69
N ASP A 104 3.52 -28.07 16.57
CA ASP A 104 3.98 -28.89 17.66
C ASP A 104 4.89 -28.06 18.57
N VAL A 105 4.34 -27.66 19.70
CA VAL A 105 4.99 -26.75 20.64
C VAL A 105 5.98 -27.47 21.59
N SER A 106 6.12 -28.79 21.48
CA SER A 106 7.06 -29.58 22.26
C SER A 106 8.46 -29.66 21.63
N GLY A 107 8.58 -29.35 20.35
CA GLY A 107 9.84 -29.33 19.61
C GLY A 107 10.35 -27.90 19.37
N GLU A 108 11.35 -27.77 18.52
CA GLU A 108 11.94 -26.51 18.10
C GLU A 108 10.88 -25.58 17.49
N VAL A 109 10.70 -24.37 18.05
CA VAL A 109 9.75 -23.37 17.59
C VAL A 109 10.30 -21.95 17.74
N ASP A 110 9.78 -21.05 16.93
CA ASP A 110 9.93 -19.60 17.12
C ASP A 110 8.63 -19.02 17.70
N VAL A 111 8.74 -18.16 18.68
CA VAL A 111 7.63 -17.33 19.19
C VAL A 111 7.82 -15.94 18.63
N VAL A 112 6.81 -15.40 17.92
CA VAL A 112 6.93 -14.13 17.20
C VAL A 112 5.74 -13.21 17.46
N TYR A 113 6.01 -11.90 17.47
CA TYR A 113 5.05 -10.82 17.56
C TYR A 113 5.39 -9.69 16.57
N PRO A 114 4.42 -9.13 15.88
CA PRO A 114 3.02 -9.56 15.76
C PRO A 114 2.88 -10.87 14.98
N VAL A 115 1.65 -11.42 14.90
CA VAL A 115 1.40 -12.70 14.20
C VAL A 115 1.88 -12.69 12.75
N GLU A 116 1.77 -11.55 12.09
CA GLU A 116 2.20 -11.33 10.70
C GLU A 116 3.69 -11.60 10.49
N ALA A 117 4.53 -11.39 11.52
CA ALA A 117 5.96 -11.67 11.48
C ALA A 117 6.28 -13.18 11.28
N ALA A 118 5.32 -14.06 11.55
CA ALA A 118 5.46 -15.49 11.30
C ALA A 118 5.66 -15.83 9.82
N TYR A 119 5.10 -15.05 8.94
CA TYR A 119 5.16 -15.26 7.49
C TYR A 119 6.39 -14.62 6.83
N GLY A 120 7.33 -14.11 7.62
CA GLY A 120 8.50 -13.41 7.10
C GLY A 120 8.18 -12.02 6.58
N SER A 121 7.04 -11.45 7.00
CA SER A 121 6.73 -10.07 6.69
C SER A 121 7.79 -9.14 7.26
N SER A 122 8.16 -8.17 6.45
CA SER A 122 9.03 -7.08 6.84
C SER A 122 8.28 -6.13 7.80
N ILE A 123 9.03 -5.27 8.46
CA ILE A 123 8.45 -4.14 9.20
C ILE A 123 7.58 -3.34 8.24
N PRO A 124 6.34 -2.96 8.63
CA PRO A 124 5.49 -2.16 7.77
C PRO A 124 6.21 -0.89 7.30
N HIS A 125 6.33 -0.71 5.99
CA HIS A 125 6.94 0.50 5.44
C HIS A 125 6.10 1.73 5.73
N MET A 126 4.77 1.58 5.87
CA MET A 126 3.87 2.65 6.28
C MET A 126 3.51 2.51 7.76
N GLN A 127 3.90 3.50 8.57
CA GLN A 127 3.67 3.55 10.01
C GLN A 127 2.86 4.80 10.36
N GLU A 128 2.10 4.72 11.45
CA GLU A 128 1.27 5.83 11.93
C GLU A 128 1.96 6.58 13.08
N TYR A 129 1.86 7.89 13.06
CA TYR A 129 2.33 8.71 14.18
C TYR A 129 1.47 8.48 15.42
N ILE A 130 2.12 8.16 16.52
CA ILE A 130 1.53 8.06 17.86
C ILE A 130 2.26 9.05 18.77
N GLU A 131 1.52 9.96 19.39
CA GLU A 131 2.13 10.97 20.27
C GLU A 131 2.91 10.31 21.43
N GLY A 132 4.18 10.65 21.52
CA GLY A 132 5.08 10.15 22.56
C GLY A 132 5.44 8.66 22.45
N ASN A 133 5.01 7.96 21.41
CA ASN A 133 5.25 6.53 21.23
C ASN A 133 5.49 6.17 19.76
N TYR A 134 5.76 4.89 19.50
CA TYR A 134 5.87 4.29 18.16
C TYR A 134 4.58 3.53 17.79
N ASP A 135 4.41 3.24 16.50
CA ASP A 135 3.35 2.35 16.04
C ASP A 135 3.64 0.91 16.49
N ALA A 136 2.81 0.36 17.37
CA ALA A 136 3.02 -0.97 17.93
C ALA A 136 3.07 -2.08 16.87
N LYS A 137 2.41 -1.87 15.73
CA LYS A 137 2.43 -2.83 14.60
C LYS A 137 3.75 -2.85 13.84
N SER A 138 4.61 -1.86 14.06
CA SER A 138 5.90 -1.73 13.38
C SER A 138 7.07 -2.32 14.16
N VAL A 139 6.85 -2.90 15.33
CA VAL A 139 7.89 -3.52 16.14
C VAL A 139 7.76 -5.03 16.09
N PHE A 140 8.84 -5.69 15.68
CA PHE A 140 8.91 -7.15 15.61
C PHE A 140 9.73 -7.68 16.78
N LEU A 141 9.14 -8.66 17.46
CA LEU A 141 9.76 -9.38 18.56
C LEU A 141 9.78 -10.86 18.24
N SER A 142 10.84 -11.55 18.62
CA SER A 142 10.93 -13.00 18.49
C SER A 142 11.71 -13.66 19.62
N CYS A 143 11.54 -14.95 19.75
CA CYS A 143 12.37 -15.83 20.58
C CYS A 143 12.42 -17.20 19.93
N HIS A 144 13.62 -17.76 19.82
CA HIS A 144 13.83 -19.13 19.35
C HIS A 144 13.96 -20.09 20.53
N LEU A 145 13.18 -21.17 20.50
CA LEU A 145 13.15 -22.19 21.55
C LEU A 145 13.53 -23.58 20.97
N GLU A 146 14.71 -24.05 21.27
CA GLU A 146 15.21 -25.38 20.78
C GLU A 146 14.40 -26.55 21.30
N ASN A 147 13.87 -26.45 22.52
CA ASN A 147 13.21 -27.56 23.25
C ASN A 147 11.70 -27.34 23.44
N GLY A 148 11.12 -26.41 22.65
CA GLY A 148 9.71 -26.08 22.72
C GLY A 148 9.32 -25.17 23.89
N ILE A 149 8.01 -25.01 24.06
CA ILE A 149 7.44 -24.18 25.13
C ILE A 149 7.51 -24.96 26.45
N SER A 150 8.07 -24.33 27.47
CA SER A 150 8.13 -24.84 28.85
C SER A 150 7.20 -24.03 29.77
N GLU A 151 7.16 -24.39 31.07
CA GLU A 151 6.44 -23.60 32.09
C GLU A 151 7.16 -22.28 32.45
N GLU A 152 8.36 -22.06 31.94
CA GLU A 152 9.14 -20.85 32.17
C GLU A 152 8.61 -19.67 31.33
N ASP A 153 8.79 -18.46 31.84
CA ASP A 153 8.43 -17.23 31.12
C ASP A 153 9.28 -17.09 29.85
N ILE A 154 8.64 -16.97 28.70
CA ILE A 154 9.29 -16.72 27.42
C ILE A 154 9.56 -15.23 27.32
N VAL A 155 10.81 -14.84 27.12
CA VAL A 155 11.20 -13.44 26.90
C VAL A 155 11.49 -13.24 25.41
N LEU A 156 10.72 -12.36 24.77
CA LEU A 156 10.96 -11.98 23.38
C LEU A 156 12.11 -10.96 23.30
N GLU A 157 12.79 -10.96 22.18
CA GLU A 157 13.84 -10.00 21.83
C GLU A 157 13.36 -9.12 20.67
N ASN A 158 13.82 -7.86 20.63
CA ASN A 158 13.52 -6.96 19.52
C ASN A 158 14.33 -7.34 18.28
N GLU A 159 13.70 -7.44 17.13
CA GLU A 159 14.34 -7.56 15.82
C GLU A 159 14.48 -6.21 15.09
N THR A 160 13.92 -5.15 15.66
CA THR A 160 13.86 -3.81 15.08
C THR A 160 14.76 -2.80 15.78
N ALA A 161 15.20 -1.81 15.04
CA ALA A 161 15.77 -0.58 15.59
C ALA A 161 14.69 0.53 15.59
N LEU A 162 14.75 1.45 16.53
CA LEU A 162 13.82 2.56 16.65
C LEU A 162 14.54 3.90 16.46
N LEU A 163 14.13 4.66 15.47
CA LEU A 163 14.62 6.01 15.20
C LEU A 163 13.76 7.02 15.95
N CYS A 164 14.39 7.92 16.69
CA CYS A 164 13.72 9.00 17.40
C CYS A 164 14.14 10.33 16.78
N LEU A 165 13.25 10.93 15.99
CA LEU A 165 13.44 12.21 15.33
C LEU A 165 12.72 13.30 16.11
N ARG A 166 13.35 14.47 16.22
CA ARG A 166 12.83 15.58 17.02
C ARG A 166 12.89 16.87 16.24
N TYR A 167 11.74 17.54 16.11
CA TYR A 167 11.64 18.79 15.37
C TYR A 167 11.05 19.89 16.24
N LYS A 168 11.48 21.13 16.01
CA LYS A 168 10.96 22.34 16.65
C LYS A 168 10.77 23.48 15.65
N GLY A 169 10.12 24.56 16.05
CA GLY A 169 9.79 25.70 15.21
C GLY A 169 8.37 25.62 14.63
N GLU A 170 7.88 26.72 14.11
CA GLU A 170 6.50 26.83 13.60
C GLU A 170 6.19 25.83 12.46
N LEU A 171 7.19 25.46 11.66
CA LEU A 171 7.03 24.50 10.59
C LEU A 171 6.86 23.06 11.09
N SER A 172 7.34 22.75 12.31
CA SER A 172 7.17 21.41 12.89
C SER A 172 5.70 21.05 13.11
N GLU A 173 4.83 22.03 13.32
CA GLU A 173 3.38 21.84 13.43
C GLU A 173 2.73 21.38 12.12
N LYS A 174 3.40 21.59 10.99
CA LYS A 174 2.91 21.31 9.63
C LYS A 174 3.45 20.00 9.06
N ILE A 175 4.19 19.22 9.84
CA ILE A 175 4.72 17.93 9.37
C ILE A 175 3.55 16.98 9.07
N ALA A 176 3.47 16.54 7.82
CA ALA A 176 2.46 15.59 7.37
C ALA A 176 3.03 14.16 7.32
N ARG A 177 4.32 14.02 7.02
CA ARG A 177 4.99 12.72 6.98
C ARG A 177 6.50 12.84 7.09
N ILE A 178 7.14 11.74 7.49
CA ILE A 178 8.59 11.61 7.50
C ILE A 178 8.93 10.33 6.76
N ARG A 179 9.83 10.41 5.79
CA ARG A 179 10.37 9.26 5.07
C ARG A 179 11.79 9.01 5.51
N VAL A 180 12.10 7.76 5.79
CA VAL A 180 13.45 7.28 6.05
C VAL A 180 13.84 6.39 4.89
N LYS A 181 14.83 6.79 4.11
CA LYS A 181 15.39 6.00 3.00
C LYS A 181 16.70 5.40 3.46
N ILE A 182 16.83 4.10 3.35
CA ILE A 182 18.03 3.34 3.70
C ILE A 182 18.53 2.66 2.43
N GLU A 183 19.74 2.94 2.01
CA GLU A 183 20.33 2.28 0.86
C GLU A 183 20.67 0.83 1.22
N VAL A 184 20.10 -0.13 0.50
CA VAL A 184 20.30 -1.56 0.71
C VAL A 184 21.19 -2.21 -0.34
N ALA A 185 21.27 -1.59 -1.51
CA ALA A 185 22.16 -1.94 -2.60
C ALA A 185 22.38 -0.70 -3.48
N ASP A 186 23.39 -0.72 -4.34
CA ASP A 186 23.74 0.41 -5.20
C ASP A 186 22.51 0.98 -5.94
N GLY A 187 22.06 2.15 -5.51
CA GLY A 187 20.88 2.84 -6.03
C GLY A 187 19.51 2.23 -5.65
N GLN A 188 19.48 1.24 -4.76
CA GLN A 188 18.23 0.67 -4.23
C GLN A 188 18.01 1.11 -2.78
N TYR A 189 16.80 1.56 -2.47
CA TYR A 189 16.43 2.05 -1.15
C TYR A 189 15.23 1.30 -0.59
N ASP A 190 15.34 0.90 0.69
CA ASP A 190 14.17 0.61 1.50
C ASP A 190 13.66 1.92 2.12
N ILE A 191 12.34 2.14 2.02
CA ILE A 191 11.73 3.41 2.44
C ILE A 191 10.66 3.14 3.50
N TYR A 192 10.85 3.72 4.68
CA TYR A 192 9.90 3.68 5.78
C TYR A 192 9.24 5.04 5.92
N VAL A 193 7.92 5.07 6.00
CA VAL A 193 7.13 6.31 6.02
C VAL A 193 6.32 6.39 7.30
N LEU A 194 6.56 7.40 8.12
CA LEU A 194 5.68 7.75 9.21
C LEU A 194 4.67 8.80 8.75
N ARG A 195 3.39 8.47 8.84
CA ARG A 195 2.28 9.36 8.46
C ARG A 195 1.69 10.04 9.69
N VAL A 196 1.51 11.35 9.63
CA VAL A 196 0.79 12.13 10.63
C VAL A 196 -0.63 12.36 10.14
N LYS A 197 -1.64 11.98 10.93
CA LYS A 197 -3.05 12.21 10.59
C LYS A 197 -3.38 13.70 10.67
N GLN A 198 -4.26 14.17 9.79
CA GLN A 198 -4.66 15.60 9.71
C GLN A 198 -5.27 16.16 11.00
N ASN A 199 -5.82 15.31 11.87
CA ASN A 199 -6.42 15.71 13.14
C ASN A 199 -5.46 15.70 14.33
N VAL A 200 -4.18 15.48 14.09
CA VAL A 200 -3.15 15.49 15.13
C VAL A 200 -2.56 16.89 15.23
N SER A 201 -2.51 17.43 16.45
CA SER A 201 -1.84 18.69 16.73
C SER A 201 -0.39 18.42 17.15
N LEU A 202 0.54 18.88 16.36
CA LEU A 202 1.97 18.86 16.69
C LEU A 202 2.36 20.14 17.44
N SER A 203 3.51 20.12 18.12
CA SER A 203 4.03 21.25 18.91
C SER A 203 5.15 21.97 18.20
N SER A 204 5.12 23.32 18.21
CA SER A 204 6.24 24.16 17.77
C SER A 204 7.43 24.14 18.73
N GLU A 205 7.22 23.78 20.00
CA GLU A 205 8.32 23.70 20.98
C GLU A 205 9.19 22.49 20.71
N THR A 206 8.60 21.28 20.68
CA THR A 206 9.29 20.06 20.22
C THR A 206 8.26 18.97 19.92
N SER A 207 8.22 18.48 18.70
CA SER A 207 7.51 17.28 18.31
C SER A 207 8.48 16.11 18.17
N VAL A 208 8.11 14.95 18.70
CA VAL A 208 8.93 13.73 18.72
C VAL A 208 8.26 12.65 17.89
N PHE A 209 9.02 12.05 16.99
CA PHE A 209 8.56 11.04 16.04
C PHE A 209 9.39 9.78 16.21
N TYR A 210 8.72 8.64 16.29
CA TYR A 210 9.36 7.33 16.34
C TYR A 210 9.04 6.52 15.10
N ILE A 211 10.09 6.01 14.46
CA ILE A 211 10.00 5.18 13.24
C ILE A 211 10.77 3.90 13.49
N SER A 212 10.11 2.76 13.32
CA SER A 212 10.76 1.45 13.39
C SER A 212 11.36 1.11 12.03
N ILE A 213 12.57 0.56 12.06
CA ILE A 213 13.27 0.05 10.88
C ILE A 213 13.86 -1.32 11.19
N PRO A 214 14.17 -2.17 10.19
CA PRO A 214 14.95 -3.37 10.43
C PRO A 214 16.32 -3.05 11.01
N ALA A 215 16.90 -4.00 11.74
CA ALA A 215 18.29 -3.91 12.10
C ALA A 215 19.16 -3.90 10.83
N VAL A 216 20.06 -2.94 10.71
CA VAL A 216 20.97 -2.78 9.57
C VAL A 216 22.37 -3.14 10.04
N CYS A 217 22.85 -4.32 9.63
CA CYS A 217 24.11 -4.89 10.08
C CYS A 217 25.34 -4.30 9.35
N GLN A 218 25.13 -3.66 8.20
CA GLN A 218 26.17 -2.97 7.43
C GLN A 218 25.88 -1.48 7.43
N ALA A 219 26.94 -0.68 7.43
CA ALA A 219 26.79 0.77 7.31
C ALA A 219 26.12 1.11 5.97
N SER A 220 25.10 1.94 6.04
CA SER A 220 24.28 2.34 4.88
C SER A 220 23.98 3.83 4.95
N ASP A 221 23.92 4.46 3.81
CA ASP A 221 23.45 5.84 3.70
C ASP A 221 21.99 5.91 4.12
N VAL A 222 21.68 6.89 4.97
CA VAL A 222 20.32 7.13 5.45
C VAL A 222 19.91 8.56 5.17
N VAL A 223 18.78 8.71 4.49
CA VAL A 223 18.21 10.01 4.18
C VAL A 223 16.85 10.15 4.87
N PHE A 224 16.71 11.22 5.64
CA PHE A 224 15.46 11.63 6.25
C PHE A 224 14.83 12.73 5.40
N GLU A 225 13.66 12.45 4.86
CA GLU A 225 12.86 13.46 4.13
C GLU A 225 11.59 13.75 4.93
N THR A 226 11.48 14.98 5.42
CA THR A 226 10.30 15.44 6.13
C THR A 226 9.45 16.27 5.20
N VAL A 227 8.18 15.90 5.06
CA VAL A 227 7.21 16.52 4.15
C VAL A 227 6.20 17.29 4.99
N LEU A 228 6.04 18.58 4.70
CA LEU A 228 5.05 19.44 5.32
C LEU A 228 3.68 19.31 4.64
N ALA A 229 2.64 19.81 5.28
CA ALA A 229 1.26 19.75 4.77
C ALA A 229 1.06 20.53 3.46
N ASP A 230 1.92 21.49 3.14
CA ASP A 230 1.91 22.23 1.88
C ASP A 230 2.70 21.54 0.75
N GLY A 231 3.24 20.35 1.03
CA GLY A 231 4.05 19.56 0.10
C GLY A 231 5.52 19.97 0.04
N SER A 232 5.95 21.00 0.76
CA SER A 232 7.38 21.33 0.86
C SER A 232 8.13 20.25 1.63
N THR A 233 9.39 20.03 1.26
CA THR A 233 10.22 18.96 1.85
C THR A 233 11.48 19.52 2.46
N MET A 234 11.94 18.89 3.52
CA MET A 234 13.26 19.10 4.09
C MET A 234 14.02 17.78 4.11
N ARG A 235 15.26 17.79 3.65
CA ARG A 235 16.12 16.62 3.57
C ARG A 235 17.29 16.73 4.52
N ILE A 236 17.58 15.65 5.23
CA ILE A 236 18.75 15.51 6.10
C ILE A 236 19.42 14.19 5.71
N GLU A 237 20.70 14.27 5.37
CA GLU A 237 21.52 13.09 5.10
C GLU A 237 22.30 12.73 6.36
N SER A 238 22.43 11.45 6.60
CA SER A 238 23.26 10.90 7.67
C SER A 238 24.35 10.05 7.04
N GLU A 239 25.58 10.23 7.49
CA GLU A 239 26.69 9.34 7.13
C GLU A 239 26.35 7.89 7.41
N ASP A 240 27.08 6.98 6.78
CA ASP A 240 26.98 5.52 6.96
C ASP A 240 26.71 5.11 8.41
N ARG A 241 25.61 4.38 8.62
CA ARG A 241 25.19 3.95 9.95
C ARG A 241 24.83 2.48 10.01
N VAL A 242 25.06 1.91 11.19
CA VAL A 242 24.57 0.59 11.59
C VAL A 242 23.48 0.79 12.62
N PHE A 243 22.36 0.10 12.44
CA PHE A 243 21.24 0.12 13.37
C PHE A 243 21.05 -1.26 13.98
N GLU A 244 21.39 -1.38 15.27
CA GLU A 244 21.29 -2.64 16.00
C GLU A 244 19.85 -2.88 16.48
N ALA A 245 19.41 -4.11 16.45
CA ALA A 245 18.12 -4.53 16.99
C ALA A 245 17.98 -4.17 18.49
N GLY A 246 16.79 -3.80 18.89
CA GLY A 246 16.48 -3.40 20.26
C GLY A 246 17.09 -2.07 20.71
N LYS A 247 17.61 -1.24 19.80
CA LYS A 247 18.20 0.05 20.12
C LYS A 247 17.37 1.22 19.64
N VAL A 248 17.35 2.31 20.43
CA VAL A 248 16.78 3.61 20.04
C VAL A 248 17.90 4.56 19.62
N TYR A 249 17.81 5.06 18.42
CA TYR A 249 18.73 6.05 17.86
C TYR A 249 18.09 7.43 17.91
N ARG A 250 18.57 8.30 18.80
CA ARG A 250 18.07 9.65 18.98
C ARG A 250 18.88 10.63 18.13
N PHE A 251 18.20 11.31 17.22
CA PHE A 251 18.80 12.35 16.39
C PHE A 251 18.73 13.72 17.08
N PRO A 252 19.64 14.64 16.74
CA PRO A 252 19.58 16.03 17.23
C PRO A 252 18.23 16.67 16.95
N VAL A 253 17.86 17.68 17.74
CA VAL A 253 16.65 18.47 17.47
C VAL A 253 16.87 19.31 16.22
N VAL A 254 16.00 19.17 15.24
CA VAL A 254 16.02 19.92 13.99
C VAL A 254 15.16 21.17 14.13
N ASP A 255 15.72 22.32 13.75
CA ASP A 255 15.04 23.61 13.72
C ASP A 255 14.65 23.95 12.28
N PHE A 256 13.39 23.79 11.93
CA PHE A 256 12.91 24.03 10.58
C PHE A 256 13.09 25.48 10.10
N GLU A 257 13.05 26.45 11.01
CA GLU A 257 13.20 27.86 10.63
C GLU A 257 14.58 28.16 10.04
N LYS A 258 15.59 27.35 10.46
CA LYS A 258 16.97 27.49 10.01
C LYS A 258 17.33 26.64 8.81
N ASN A 259 16.58 25.57 8.56
CA ASN A 259 16.91 24.54 7.58
C ASN A 259 15.87 24.43 6.44
N ALA A 260 14.96 25.40 6.32
CA ALA A 260 13.86 25.37 5.36
C ALA A 260 14.27 25.51 3.87
N ASP A 261 15.56 25.53 3.56
CA ASP A 261 16.10 25.86 2.22
C ASP A 261 16.46 24.66 1.34
N SER A 262 15.77 23.57 1.42
CA SER A 262 15.96 22.49 0.44
C SER A 262 14.66 22.05 -0.19
N SER A 263 14.07 22.90 -1.01
CA SER A 263 13.19 22.42 -2.05
C SER A 263 14.08 21.79 -3.13
N ASP A 264 14.14 20.47 -3.23
CA ASP A 264 14.30 19.86 -4.53
C ASP A 264 13.10 20.38 -5.34
N GLU A 265 13.28 21.46 -6.09
CA GLU A 265 12.34 21.87 -7.12
C GLU A 265 12.26 20.71 -8.10
N GLN A 266 11.29 19.84 -7.83
CA GLN A 266 10.93 18.84 -8.80
C GLN A 266 10.34 19.57 -10.00
N ASP A 267 11.10 19.64 -11.08
CA ASP A 267 10.62 20.17 -12.36
C ASP A 267 9.45 19.30 -12.85
N GLY A 268 8.21 19.79 -12.65
CA GLY A 268 7.01 19.19 -13.19
C GLY A 268 6.35 18.12 -12.29
N TYR A 269 5.30 17.52 -12.84
CA TYR A 269 4.49 16.47 -12.19
C TYR A 269 4.84 15.08 -12.73
N ASP A 270 4.70 14.07 -11.88
CA ASP A 270 4.60 12.69 -12.34
C ASP A 270 3.15 12.44 -12.78
N VAL A 271 2.97 12.26 -14.07
CA VAL A 271 1.66 12.14 -14.72
C VAL A 271 1.23 10.67 -14.81
N TYR A 272 -0.03 10.38 -14.48
CA TYR A 272 -0.63 9.06 -14.64
C TYR A 272 -1.94 9.16 -15.39
N LEU A 273 -2.09 8.33 -16.43
CA LEU A 273 -3.36 8.18 -17.15
C LEU A 273 -4.16 7.03 -16.54
N CYS A 274 -5.36 7.31 -16.03
CA CYS A 274 -6.25 6.32 -15.43
C CYS A 274 -7.50 6.18 -16.28
N ILE A 275 -7.62 5.11 -17.05
CA ILE A 275 -8.70 4.85 -18.01
C ILE A 275 -9.31 3.46 -17.82
N GLY A 276 -10.53 3.28 -18.30
CA GLY A 276 -11.30 2.06 -18.16
C GLY A 276 -12.76 2.31 -17.82
N GLN A 277 -13.38 1.36 -17.11
CA GLN A 277 -14.81 1.44 -16.83
C GLN A 277 -15.14 1.78 -15.36
N SER A 278 -16.28 1.30 -14.86
CA SER A 278 -16.83 1.69 -13.55
C SER A 278 -15.87 1.45 -12.37
N ASN A 279 -15.12 0.36 -12.39
CA ASN A 279 -14.13 0.07 -11.34
C ASN A 279 -12.89 0.98 -11.42
N MET A 280 -12.58 1.56 -12.59
CA MET A 280 -11.61 2.67 -12.68
C MET A 280 -12.26 4.01 -12.28
N ALA A 281 -13.51 4.27 -12.66
CA ALA A 281 -14.20 5.51 -12.28
C ALA A 281 -14.43 5.65 -10.76
N GLY A 282 -14.48 4.53 -10.05
CA GLY A 282 -14.74 4.45 -8.60
C GLY A 282 -16.23 4.31 -8.28
N ARG A 283 -16.54 3.36 -7.40
CA ARG A 283 -17.90 3.06 -6.90
C ARG A 283 -17.92 2.84 -5.38
N GLY A 284 -16.77 2.99 -4.72
CA GLY A 284 -16.64 2.84 -3.27
C GLY A 284 -17.30 3.97 -2.51
N GLU A 285 -17.68 3.72 -1.27
CA GLU A 285 -18.24 4.72 -0.38
C GLU A 285 -17.22 5.82 -0.08
N ILE A 286 -17.66 7.08 -0.13
CA ILE A 286 -16.90 8.23 0.34
C ILE A 286 -17.22 8.43 1.82
N GLN A 287 -16.20 8.47 2.66
CA GLN A 287 -16.30 8.67 4.10
C GLN A 287 -15.97 10.11 4.49
N SER A 288 -16.27 10.48 5.74
CA SER A 288 -16.01 11.84 6.26
C SER A 288 -14.56 12.27 6.12
N ASP A 289 -13.63 11.33 6.29
CA ASP A 289 -12.19 11.57 6.26
C ASP A 289 -11.63 11.70 4.84
N ASP A 290 -12.47 11.46 3.83
CA ASP A 290 -12.09 11.63 2.42
C ASP A 290 -12.23 13.09 1.94
N HIS A 291 -12.94 13.91 2.69
CA HIS A 291 -13.19 15.30 2.33
C HIS A 291 -11.93 16.15 2.49
N GLY A 292 -11.77 17.10 1.58
CA GLY A 292 -10.63 18.02 1.55
C GLY A 292 -9.67 17.77 0.41
N VAL A 293 -8.72 18.65 0.29
CA VAL A 293 -7.65 18.58 -0.71
C VAL A 293 -6.61 17.55 -0.27
N LYS A 294 -6.13 16.76 -1.21
CA LYS A 294 -5.06 15.78 -0.99
C LYS A 294 -3.70 16.42 -1.24
N ASP A 295 -2.81 16.31 -0.26
CA ASP A 295 -1.46 16.89 -0.34
C ASP A 295 -0.64 16.24 -1.46
N GLY A 296 -0.01 17.08 -2.29
CA GLY A 296 0.88 16.65 -3.38
C GLY A 296 0.19 15.93 -4.52
N ILE A 297 -1.14 15.81 -4.50
CA ILE A 297 -1.94 15.14 -5.52
C ILE A 297 -2.80 16.17 -6.24
N TYR A 298 -2.80 16.09 -7.56
CA TYR A 298 -3.49 17.01 -8.44
C TYR A 298 -4.26 16.24 -9.52
N LEU A 299 -5.30 16.86 -10.03
CA LEU A 299 -6.10 16.35 -11.14
C LEU A 299 -5.99 17.29 -12.32
N LEU A 300 -5.98 16.75 -13.54
CA LEU A 300 -6.24 17.54 -14.73
C LEU A 300 -7.73 17.80 -14.81
N ASP A 301 -8.16 19.07 -14.80
CA ASP A 301 -9.57 19.42 -14.93
C ASP A 301 -10.10 19.27 -16.37
N GLY A 302 -11.37 19.57 -16.59
CA GLY A 302 -12.01 19.47 -17.92
C GLY A 302 -11.43 20.43 -18.97
N GLU A 303 -10.80 21.51 -18.52
CA GLU A 303 -10.19 22.54 -19.38
C GLU A 303 -8.70 22.30 -19.63
N GLY A 304 -8.12 21.25 -19.01
CA GLY A 304 -6.69 20.93 -19.12
C GLY A 304 -5.80 21.71 -18.16
N LYS A 305 -6.37 22.27 -17.09
CA LYS A 305 -5.63 22.94 -16.02
C LYS A 305 -5.36 21.98 -14.86
N VAL A 306 -4.31 22.25 -14.13
CA VAL A 306 -3.97 21.50 -12.91
C VAL A 306 -4.79 22.03 -11.75
N ALA A 307 -5.58 21.18 -11.12
CA ALA A 307 -6.38 21.48 -9.94
C ALA A 307 -5.95 20.60 -8.74
N PRO A 308 -5.96 21.12 -7.52
CA PRO A 308 -5.75 20.28 -6.33
C PRO A 308 -6.78 19.15 -6.28
N ALA A 309 -6.32 17.93 -5.93
CA ALA A 309 -7.20 16.78 -5.93
C ALA A 309 -8.11 16.74 -4.69
N SER A 310 -9.38 16.47 -4.92
CA SER A 310 -10.35 16.10 -3.88
C SER A 310 -11.22 14.96 -4.40
N ILE A 311 -11.65 14.05 -3.53
CA ILE A 311 -12.47 12.91 -3.91
C ILE A 311 -13.90 13.38 -4.25
N PRO A 312 -14.50 12.93 -5.35
CA PRO A 312 -14.07 11.85 -6.26
C PRO A 312 -13.12 12.32 -7.39
N PHE A 313 -12.08 11.54 -7.69
CA PHE A 313 -11.06 11.93 -8.67
C PHE A 313 -11.53 11.87 -10.14
N ASN A 314 -12.54 11.05 -10.45
CA ASN A 314 -13.11 11.00 -11.81
C ASN A 314 -14.06 12.16 -12.13
N ILE A 315 -14.18 13.15 -11.25
CA ILE A 315 -15.14 14.28 -11.40
C ILE A 315 -14.86 15.13 -12.65
N TYR A 316 -13.60 15.20 -13.08
CA TYR A 316 -13.19 15.96 -14.25
C TYR A 316 -13.10 15.12 -15.54
N SER A 317 -13.54 13.85 -15.50
CA SER A 317 -13.59 13.04 -16.72
C SER A 317 -14.52 13.66 -17.75
N THR A 318 -14.04 13.83 -18.97
CA THR A 318 -14.80 14.38 -20.10
C THR A 318 -15.73 13.37 -20.74
N ILE A 319 -15.58 12.10 -20.35
CA ILE A 319 -16.43 10.99 -20.83
C ILE A 319 -17.26 10.37 -19.70
N ARG A 320 -17.27 10.95 -18.51
CA ARG A 320 -17.97 10.39 -17.35
C ARG A 320 -19.47 10.27 -17.59
N GLY A 321 -20.08 9.34 -16.88
CA GLY A 321 -21.51 9.33 -16.68
C GLY A 321 -21.97 10.34 -15.62
N ARG A 322 -23.00 10.00 -14.85
CA ARG A 322 -23.55 10.88 -13.80
C ARG A 322 -22.51 11.29 -12.78
N THR A 323 -22.53 12.55 -12.38
CA THR A 323 -21.70 13.05 -11.27
C THR A 323 -21.96 12.28 -9.98
N ALA A 324 -23.20 11.94 -9.68
CA ALA A 324 -23.56 11.16 -8.49
C ALA A 324 -23.00 9.73 -8.46
N SER A 325 -22.59 9.16 -9.60
CA SER A 325 -21.93 7.85 -9.67
C SER A 325 -20.42 7.92 -9.51
N GLN A 326 -19.83 9.11 -9.44
CA GLN A 326 -18.41 9.30 -9.20
C GLN A 326 -18.13 9.19 -7.70
N ARG A 327 -17.29 8.25 -7.31
CA ARG A 327 -17.08 7.87 -5.92
C ARG A 327 -15.60 7.57 -5.65
N PHE A 328 -15.32 6.99 -4.49
CA PHE A 328 -14.00 6.50 -4.13
C PHE A 328 -13.56 5.36 -5.08
N GLY A 329 -12.34 5.39 -5.55
CA GLY A 329 -11.77 4.40 -6.49
C GLY A 329 -10.33 4.04 -6.15
N LEU A 330 -9.78 3.07 -6.86
CA LEU A 330 -8.40 2.58 -6.66
C LEU A 330 -7.35 3.69 -6.84
N HIS A 331 -7.58 4.62 -7.77
CA HIS A 331 -6.69 5.75 -8.04
C HIS A 331 -6.50 6.71 -6.85
N ASN A 332 -7.44 6.76 -5.90
CA ASN A 332 -7.29 7.54 -4.68
C ASN A 332 -6.14 7.00 -3.83
N VAL A 333 -6.16 5.68 -3.58
CA VAL A 333 -5.13 5.00 -2.80
C VAL A 333 -3.81 4.93 -3.58
N PHE A 334 -3.88 4.60 -4.87
CA PHE A 334 -2.71 4.59 -5.75
C PHE A 334 -1.91 5.89 -5.64
N ALA A 335 -2.58 7.04 -5.77
CA ALA A 335 -1.91 8.34 -5.70
C ALA A 335 -1.36 8.65 -4.30
N ASP A 336 -2.14 8.31 -3.25
CA ASP A 336 -1.70 8.48 -1.86
C ASP A 336 -0.43 7.67 -1.57
N GLU A 337 -0.37 6.40 -2.03
CA GLU A 337 0.81 5.53 -1.85
C GLU A 337 2.01 6.05 -2.66
N ILE A 338 1.84 6.35 -3.96
CA ILE A 338 2.94 6.90 -4.77
C ILE A 338 3.50 8.18 -4.15
N TYR A 339 2.62 9.11 -3.75
CA TYR A 339 3.08 10.34 -3.11
C TYR A 339 3.75 10.07 -1.76
N ALA A 340 3.23 9.16 -0.97
CA ALA A 340 3.80 8.81 0.33
C ALA A 340 5.25 8.31 0.20
N TYR A 341 5.48 7.39 -0.74
CA TYR A 341 6.82 6.81 -0.94
C TYR A 341 7.77 7.74 -1.69
N THR A 342 7.29 8.46 -2.70
CA THR A 342 8.18 9.25 -3.58
C THR A 342 8.32 10.72 -3.17
N GLY A 343 7.28 11.31 -2.54
CA GLY A 343 7.16 12.76 -2.29
C GLY A 343 7.01 13.61 -3.54
N ARG A 344 6.91 12.97 -4.71
CA ARG A 344 6.81 13.65 -5.99
C ARG A 344 5.38 14.14 -6.22
N LYS A 345 5.22 15.33 -6.78
CA LYS A 345 3.89 15.86 -7.12
C LYS A 345 3.24 14.98 -8.18
N ILE A 346 2.04 14.49 -7.90
CA ILE A 346 1.27 13.57 -8.75
C ILE A 346 0.21 14.33 -9.50
N LEU A 347 0.15 14.17 -10.82
CA LEU A 347 -0.94 14.67 -11.65
C LEU A 347 -1.69 13.50 -12.29
N LEU A 348 -2.94 13.31 -11.91
CA LEU A 348 -3.78 12.26 -12.46
C LEU A 348 -4.66 12.79 -13.58
N VAL A 349 -4.69 12.07 -14.69
CA VAL A 349 -5.69 12.15 -15.74
C VAL A 349 -6.68 11.01 -15.53
N VAL A 350 -7.69 11.20 -14.70
CA VAL A 350 -8.71 10.18 -14.47
C VAL A 350 -9.83 10.40 -15.48
N ASN A 351 -9.90 9.50 -16.46
CA ASN A 351 -10.84 9.60 -17.58
C ASN A 351 -11.51 8.26 -17.84
N ALA A 352 -12.44 7.87 -16.98
CA ALA A 352 -13.09 6.57 -17.01
C ALA A 352 -14.61 6.71 -17.14
N ARG A 353 -15.23 5.70 -17.78
CA ARG A 353 -16.68 5.59 -17.97
C ARG A 353 -17.21 4.21 -17.67
N GLY A 354 -18.19 4.11 -16.80
CA GLY A 354 -18.85 2.84 -16.48
C GLY A 354 -19.61 2.23 -17.64
N GLY A 355 -19.77 0.90 -17.63
CA GLY A 355 -20.56 0.16 -18.61
C GLY A 355 -19.95 0.06 -20.01
N THR A 356 -18.67 0.40 -20.20
CA THR A 356 -18.01 0.37 -21.50
C THR A 356 -17.35 -0.97 -21.79
N SER A 357 -17.28 -1.33 -23.08
CA SER A 357 -16.51 -2.46 -23.60
C SER A 357 -15.30 -1.98 -24.39
N ILE A 358 -14.26 -2.82 -24.51
CA ILE A 358 -13.00 -2.45 -25.16
C ILE A 358 -13.14 -1.93 -26.60
N PRO A 359 -14.10 -2.40 -27.45
CA PRO A 359 -14.30 -1.79 -28.76
C PRO A 359 -14.53 -0.28 -28.75
N SER A 360 -15.16 0.25 -27.71
CA SER A 360 -15.41 1.71 -27.57
C SER A 360 -14.15 2.52 -27.27
N TRP A 361 -13.07 1.85 -26.91
CA TRP A 361 -11.78 2.45 -26.57
C TRP A 361 -10.76 2.39 -27.71
N LEU A 362 -11.07 1.69 -28.80
CA LEU A 362 -10.15 1.57 -29.93
C LEU A 362 -10.06 2.89 -30.70
N LYS A 363 -8.91 3.16 -31.30
CA LYS A 363 -8.68 4.33 -32.14
C LYS A 363 -9.70 4.40 -33.28
N GLY A 364 -10.37 5.54 -33.42
CA GLY A 364 -11.39 5.76 -34.45
C GLY A 364 -12.73 5.06 -34.23
N ALA A 365 -12.95 4.48 -33.03
CA ALA A 365 -14.22 3.88 -32.68
C ALA A 365 -15.22 4.93 -32.19
N ASP A 366 -16.47 4.81 -32.62
CA ASP A 366 -17.57 5.56 -32.01
C ASP A 366 -17.80 5.08 -30.58
N PRO A 367 -18.02 5.98 -29.62
CA PRO A 367 -18.27 5.61 -28.26
C PRO A 367 -19.58 4.82 -28.13
N VAL A 368 -19.49 3.56 -27.73
CA VAL A 368 -20.65 2.73 -27.44
C VAL A 368 -20.93 2.77 -25.95
N ILE A 369 -21.99 3.48 -25.57
CA ILE A 369 -22.46 3.59 -24.20
C ILE A 369 -23.53 2.53 -23.98
N ARG A 370 -23.25 1.57 -23.07
CA ARG A 370 -24.23 0.55 -22.67
C ARG A 370 -25.10 1.06 -21.50
N SER A 371 -25.77 0.18 -20.81
CA SER A 371 -26.86 0.36 -19.84
C SER A 371 -26.81 1.56 -18.87
N GLU A 372 -25.65 2.11 -18.55
CA GLU A 372 -25.55 3.33 -17.75
C GLU A 372 -26.10 4.56 -18.50
N ALA A 373 -26.13 4.54 -19.82
CA ALA A 373 -26.64 5.63 -20.63
C ALA A 373 -28.11 5.96 -20.31
N ARG A 374 -28.92 4.96 -20.03
CA ARG A 374 -30.35 5.16 -19.73
C ARG A 374 -30.62 5.97 -18.47
N ASN A 375 -29.67 5.96 -17.54
CA ASN A 375 -29.79 6.64 -16.25
C ASN A 375 -29.01 7.95 -16.20
N ASP A 376 -28.08 8.18 -17.13
CA ASP A 376 -27.21 9.36 -17.20
C ASP A 376 -27.73 10.43 -18.19
N GLU A 377 -28.87 10.15 -18.82
CA GLU A 377 -29.43 10.98 -19.88
C GLU A 377 -29.72 12.44 -19.49
N GLU A 378 -29.96 12.70 -18.21
CA GLU A 378 -30.26 14.07 -17.75
C GLU A 378 -29.04 15.01 -17.75
N GLU A 379 -27.81 14.51 -17.51
CA GLU A 379 -26.60 15.35 -17.50
C GLU A 379 -25.93 15.47 -18.87
N LEU A 380 -26.06 14.46 -19.72
CA LEU A 380 -25.42 14.41 -21.04
C LEU A 380 -26.42 14.47 -22.20
N TRP A 381 -27.70 14.67 -21.94
CA TRP A 381 -28.73 14.76 -22.94
C TRP A 381 -28.44 15.86 -23.96
N GLY A 382 -28.21 15.46 -25.18
CA GLY A 382 -27.91 16.40 -26.28
C GLY A 382 -26.45 16.82 -26.40
N GLN A 383 -25.54 16.27 -25.59
CA GLN A 383 -24.09 16.44 -25.79
C GLN A 383 -23.56 15.26 -26.59
N GLU A 384 -22.76 15.54 -27.61
CA GLU A 384 -21.93 14.50 -28.23
C GLU A 384 -20.91 14.00 -27.22
N VAL A 385 -20.92 12.69 -26.94
CA VAL A 385 -19.88 12.06 -26.10
C VAL A 385 -18.64 11.92 -26.98
N PRO A 386 -17.52 12.53 -26.62
CA PRO A 386 -16.31 12.44 -27.44
C PRO A 386 -15.75 11.00 -27.45
N GLY A 387 -14.99 10.68 -28.48
CA GLY A 387 -14.30 9.40 -28.58
C GLY A 387 -13.43 9.14 -27.34
N PHE A 388 -13.58 7.97 -26.72
CA PHE A 388 -12.86 7.65 -25.46
C PHE A 388 -11.35 7.63 -25.66
N TYR A 389 -10.92 7.05 -26.77
CA TYR A 389 -9.53 7.02 -27.19
C TYR A 389 -8.97 8.42 -27.38
N ASP A 390 -9.66 9.25 -28.18
CA ASP A 390 -9.21 10.60 -28.53
C ASP A 390 -9.09 11.49 -27.29
N GLU A 391 -10.03 11.37 -26.35
CA GLU A 391 -10.01 12.06 -25.08
C GLU A 391 -8.88 11.58 -24.15
N ALA A 392 -8.61 10.29 -24.12
CA ALA A 392 -7.47 9.75 -23.37
C ALA A 392 -6.15 10.33 -23.88
N VAL A 393 -5.94 10.34 -25.20
CA VAL A 393 -4.74 10.93 -25.82
C VAL A 393 -4.67 12.43 -25.57
N ARG A 394 -5.74 13.18 -25.90
CA ARG A 394 -5.78 14.65 -25.80
C ARG A 394 -5.48 15.12 -24.37
N ARG A 395 -6.15 14.52 -23.37
CA ARG A 395 -5.97 14.91 -21.97
C ARG A 395 -4.60 14.53 -21.44
N THR A 396 -4.04 13.39 -21.87
CA THR A 396 -2.68 13.00 -21.48
C THR A 396 -1.66 13.99 -22.05
N LEU A 397 -1.78 14.38 -23.32
CA LEU A 397 -0.90 15.39 -23.91
C LEU A 397 -1.01 16.75 -23.20
N GLN A 398 -2.21 17.15 -22.77
CA GLN A 398 -2.39 18.35 -21.94
C GLN A 398 -1.67 18.23 -20.60
N ALA A 399 -1.80 17.07 -19.92
CA ALA A 399 -1.12 16.84 -18.64
C ALA A 399 0.40 16.82 -18.80
N MET A 400 0.92 16.29 -19.90
CA MET A 400 2.36 16.25 -20.19
C MET A 400 2.98 17.65 -20.42
N ASN A 401 2.18 18.70 -20.66
CA ASN A 401 2.69 20.07 -20.60
C ASN A 401 3.12 20.47 -19.17
N HIS A 402 2.69 19.75 -18.16
CA HIS A 402 2.97 20.02 -16.75
C HIS A 402 3.95 19.00 -16.14
N GLY A 403 4.27 17.91 -16.84
CA GLY A 403 5.14 16.87 -16.29
C GLY A 403 5.38 15.68 -17.22
N THR A 404 5.81 14.57 -16.67
CA THR A 404 6.20 13.37 -17.43
C THR A 404 5.22 12.23 -17.18
N LEU A 405 4.70 11.60 -18.24
CA LEU A 405 3.87 10.39 -18.11
C LEU A 405 4.70 9.24 -17.55
N LYS A 406 4.30 8.72 -16.39
CA LYS A 406 4.98 7.63 -15.67
C LYS A 406 4.34 6.28 -15.88
N ALA A 407 3.01 6.22 -16.04
CA ALA A 407 2.30 4.98 -16.32
C ALA A 407 0.91 5.23 -16.91
N ILE A 408 0.37 4.18 -17.53
CA ILE A 408 -1.03 4.08 -17.96
C ILE A 408 -1.69 2.99 -17.10
N LEU A 409 -2.74 3.36 -16.36
CA LEU A 409 -3.53 2.46 -15.53
C LEU A 409 -4.85 2.14 -16.22
N TRP A 410 -5.15 0.84 -16.34
CA TRP A 410 -6.34 0.32 -16.98
C TRP A 410 -7.12 -0.60 -16.05
N HIS A 411 -8.42 -0.34 -15.89
CA HIS A 411 -9.30 -1.29 -15.19
C HIS A 411 -10.61 -1.44 -15.94
N GLN A 412 -10.73 -2.50 -16.71
CA GLN A 412 -11.87 -2.82 -17.55
C GLN A 412 -11.82 -4.32 -17.92
N GLY A 413 -12.96 -4.93 -18.18
CA GLY A 413 -13.07 -6.33 -18.57
C GLY A 413 -14.52 -6.83 -18.46
N GLU A 414 -15.28 -6.32 -17.50
CA GLU A 414 -16.64 -6.77 -17.22
C GLU A 414 -17.59 -6.57 -18.42
N GLY A 415 -17.37 -5.51 -19.20
CA GLY A 415 -18.13 -5.25 -20.42
C GLY A 415 -17.86 -6.25 -21.56
N ASP A 416 -16.76 -6.98 -21.48
CA ASP A 416 -16.30 -7.93 -22.50
C ASP A 416 -16.30 -9.39 -22.02
N ALA A 417 -16.86 -9.66 -20.85
CA ALA A 417 -16.91 -10.99 -20.24
C ALA A 417 -17.96 -11.91 -20.87
N SER A 418 -17.84 -12.14 -22.17
CA SER A 418 -18.55 -13.18 -22.93
C SER A 418 -17.54 -13.94 -23.78
N ASP A 419 -17.80 -15.20 -24.09
CA ASP A 419 -16.86 -16.06 -24.86
C ASP A 419 -16.36 -15.39 -26.14
N TYR A 420 -17.27 -14.77 -26.91
CA TYR A 420 -16.91 -14.06 -28.13
C TYR A 420 -16.07 -12.82 -27.88
N SER A 421 -16.50 -11.92 -26.98
CA SER A 421 -15.78 -10.67 -26.72
C SER A 421 -14.41 -10.93 -26.06
N ALA A 422 -14.36 -11.87 -25.13
CA ALA A 422 -13.14 -12.26 -24.45
C ALA A 422 -12.11 -12.88 -25.41
N SER A 423 -12.56 -13.64 -26.42
CA SER A 423 -11.65 -14.23 -27.42
C SER A 423 -10.90 -13.19 -28.26
N LEU A 424 -11.42 -11.97 -28.35
CA LEU A 424 -10.84 -10.85 -29.09
C LEU A 424 -10.15 -9.82 -28.19
N TYR A 425 -10.23 -10.00 -26.86
CA TYR A 425 -9.83 -8.99 -25.89
C TYR A 425 -8.33 -8.70 -25.94
N VAL A 426 -7.51 -9.74 -25.99
CA VAL A 426 -6.05 -9.63 -25.98
C VAL A 426 -5.54 -8.81 -27.17
N ASP A 427 -6.00 -9.14 -28.40
CA ASP A 427 -5.58 -8.43 -29.59
C ASP A 427 -6.03 -6.97 -29.58
N ARG A 428 -7.26 -6.72 -29.10
CA ARG A 428 -7.81 -5.36 -28.98
C ARG A 428 -7.04 -4.53 -27.97
N LEU A 429 -6.74 -5.08 -26.79
CA LEU A 429 -5.99 -4.34 -25.77
C LEU A 429 -4.55 -4.08 -26.21
N LYS A 430 -3.92 -5.05 -26.86
CA LYS A 430 -2.59 -4.88 -27.45
C LYS A 430 -2.56 -3.74 -28.49
N SER A 431 -3.56 -3.68 -29.39
CA SER A 431 -3.71 -2.59 -30.34
C SER A 431 -3.92 -1.25 -29.63
N LEU A 432 -4.85 -1.20 -28.67
CA LEU A 432 -5.14 0.01 -27.90
C LEU A 432 -3.87 0.59 -27.25
N VAL A 433 -3.09 -0.27 -26.57
CA VAL A 433 -1.86 0.18 -25.87
C VAL A 433 -0.80 0.67 -26.86
N ALA A 434 -0.62 -0.04 -27.99
CA ALA A 434 0.32 0.36 -29.02
C ALA A 434 -0.06 1.73 -29.63
N ASP A 435 -1.33 1.92 -29.94
CA ASP A 435 -1.85 3.18 -30.49
C ASP A 435 -1.73 4.33 -29.46
N LEU A 436 -2.08 4.09 -28.18
CA LEU A 436 -1.96 5.08 -27.11
C LEU A 436 -0.51 5.54 -26.96
N ARG A 437 0.45 4.62 -26.82
CA ARG A 437 1.87 4.96 -26.69
C ARG A 437 2.35 5.77 -27.89
N LYS A 438 1.99 5.35 -29.09
CA LYS A 438 2.35 6.03 -30.34
C LYS A 438 1.80 7.45 -30.41
N ASP A 439 0.51 7.65 -30.15
CA ASP A 439 -0.16 8.93 -30.33
C ASP A 439 0.14 9.90 -29.16
N ILE A 440 0.44 9.38 -27.96
CA ILE A 440 0.95 10.17 -26.84
C ILE A 440 2.44 10.54 -27.03
N GLY A 441 3.17 9.80 -27.87
CA GLY A 441 4.57 10.04 -28.14
C GLY A 441 5.50 9.45 -27.07
N VAL A 442 5.12 8.32 -26.47
CA VAL A 442 5.93 7.57 -25.51
C VAL A 442 6.24 6.17 -26.05
N ASP A 443 7.26 5.54 -25.51
CA ASP A 443 7.66 4.19 -25.91
C ASP A 443 7.24 3.14 -24.88
N GLU A 444 7.74 1.93 -25.04
CA GLU A 444 7.45 0.79 -24.17
C GLU A 444 8.07 0.91 -22.76
N SER A 445 8.92 1.91 -22.50
CA SER A 445 9.44 2.17 -21.15
C SER A 445 8.36 2.67 -20.19
N VAL A 446 7.28 3.28 -20.70
CA VAL A 446 6.13 3.65 -19.90
C VAL A 446 5.26 2.42 -19.62
N PRO A 447 5.18 1.94 -18.36
CA PRO A 447 4.44 0.75 -18.03
C PRO A 447 2.93 0.92 -18.23
N PHE A 448 2.29 -0.20 -18.61
CA PHE A 448 0.84 -0.34 -18.69
C PHE A 448 0.38 -1.31 -17.60
N VAL A 449 -0.36 -0.80 -16.62
CA VAL A 449 -0.83 -1.63 -15.50
C VAL A 449 -2.33 -1.85 -15.61
N LEU A 450 -2.72 -3.10 -15.76
CA LEU A 450 -4.13 -3.50 -15.82
C LEU A 450 -4.52 -4.32 -14.59
N GLY A 451 -5.82 -4.46 -14.32
CA GLY A 451 -6.30 -5.22 -13.17
C GLY A 451 -7.36 -6.23 -13.55
N GLU A 452 -7.38 -7.36 -12.84
CA GLU A 452 -8.43 -8.36 -12.94
C GLU A 452 -9.78 -7.79 -12.49
N VAL A 453 -10.87 -8.26 -13.11
CA VAL A 453 -12.22 -8.02 -12.58
C VAL A 453 -12.44 -8.85 -11.32
N SER A 454 -13.44 -8.49 -10.53
CA SER A 454 -13.77 -9.17 -9.27
C SER A 454 -13.80 -10.70 -9.44
N GLN A 455 -13.08 -11.44 -8.60
CA GLN A 455 -13.00 -12.91 -8.63
C GLN A 455 -14.36 -13.59 -8.34
N VAL A 456 -15.24 -12.93 -7.60
CA VAL A 456 -16.59 -13.44 -7.31
C VAL A 456 -17.61 -13.09 -8.38
N ASN A 457 -17.21 -12.33 -9.41
CA ASN A 457 -18.04 -12.11 -10.58
C ASN A 457 -18.24 -13.44 -11.33
N SER A 458 -19.49 -13.78 -11.65
CA SER A 458 -19.83 -15.02 -12.35
C SER A 458 -19.14 -15.21 -13.70
N LYS A 459 -18.60 -14.14 -14.27
CA LYS A 459 -17.90 -14.13 -15.57
C LYS A 459 -16.38 -13.95 -15.42
N ALA A 460 -15.87 -13.92 -14.21
CA ALA A 460 -14.42 -13.74 -13.97
C ALA A 460 -13.59 -14.82 -14.67
N SER A 461 -14.04 -16.07 -14.64
CA SER A 461 -13.38 -17.20 -15.31
C SER A 461 -13.28 -17.07 -16.83
N ILE A 462 -14.07 -16.19 -17.45
CA ILE A 462 -14.03 -15.92 -18.89
C ILE A 462 -13.00 -14.86 -19.21
N ILE A 463 -12.97 -13.76 -18.43
CA ILE A 463 -12.19 -12.56 -18.78
C ILE A 463 -10.85 -12.47 -18.05
N ASN A 464 -10.73 -12.88 -16.78
CA ASN A 464 -9.46 -12.77 -16.04
C ASN A 464 -8.30 -13.54 -16.71
N PRO A 465 -8.49 -14.73 -17.29
CA PRO A 465 -7.43 -15.37 -18.07
C PRO A 465 -6.94 -14.53 -19.26
N GLN A 466 -7.82 -13.73 -19.88
CA GLN A 466 -7.42 -12.85 -20.97
C GLN A 466 -6.65 -11.61 -20.45
N LEU A 467 -7.06 -11.07 -19.30
CA LEU A 467 -6.34 -9.96 -18.64
C LEU A 467 -4.92 -10.39 -18.25
N LEU A 468 -4.76 -11.56 -17.64
CA LEU A 468 -3.45 -12.14 -17.34
C LEU A 468 -2.60 -12.31 -18.61
N LYS A 469 -3.19 -12.86 -19.67
CA LYS A 469 -2.49 -13.04 -20.94
C LYS A 469 -2.08 -11.71 -21.58
N CYS A 470 -2.83 -10.63 -21.38
CA CYS A 470 -2.42 -9.29 -21.86
C CYS A 470 -1.09 -8.84 -21.25
N ALA A 471 -0.89 -9.11 -19.96
CA ALA A 471 0.39 -8.79 -19.29
C ALA A 471 1.58 -9.57 -19.88
N ASP A 472 1.35 -10.78 -20.41
CA ASP A 472 2.40 -11.59 -21.03
C ASP A 472 2.78 -11.11 -22.44
N VAL A 473 1.83 -10.53 -23.19
CA VAL A 473 2.02 -10.24 -24.63
C VAL A 473 2.15 -8.75 -24.97
N ILE A 474 1.81 -7.88 -24.05
CA ILE A 474 1.98 -6.43 -24.20
C ILE A 474 3.31 -6.04 -23.54
N PRO A 475 4.23 -5.41 -24.25
CA PRO A 475 5.53 -5.00 -23.67
C PRO A 475 5.33 -4.10 -22.44
N ASN A 476 6.08 -4.38 -21.39
CA ASN A 476 6.07 -3.65 -20.12
C ASN A 476 4.66 -3.48 -19.55
N ALA A 477 3.86 -4.56 -19.61
CA ALA A 477 2.54 -4.59 -19.00
C ALA A 477 2.51 -5.52 -17.79
N PHE A 478 1.67 -5.18 -16.81
CA PHE A 478 1.56 -5.90 -15.53
C PHE A 478 0.07 -6.02 -15.16
N CYS A 479 -0.34 -7.20 -14.69
CA CYS A 479 -1.72 -7.43 -14.26
C CYS A 479 -1.80 -7.52 -12.73
N VAL A 480 -2.61 -6.65 -12.15
CA VAL A 480 -2.92 -6.63 -10.71
C VAL A 480 -3.99 -7.68 -10.41
N SER A 481 -3.71 -8.55 -9.44
CA SER A 481 -4.71 -9.52 -8.98
C SER A 481 -5.81 -8.85 -8.16
N SER A 482 -7.05 -9.27 -8.39
CA SER A 482 -8.21 -8.91 -7.57
C SER A 482 -8.54 -9.94 -6.48
N GLU A 483 -7.67 -10.92 -6.27
CA GLU A 483 -7.84 -11.93 -5.23
C GLU A 483 -7.97 -11.29 -3.85
N ASN A 484 -8.96 -11.75 -3.07
CA ASN A 484 -9.30 -11.22 -1.74
C ASN A 484 -9.69 -9.72 -1.72
N CYS A 485 -10.00 -9.12 -2.86
CA CYS A 485 -10.58 -7.79 -2.90
C CYS A 485 -12.08 -7.86 -2.59
N ASP A 486 -12.50 -7.14 -1.57
CA ASP A 486 -13.90 -7.12 -1.13
C ASP A 486 -14.81 -6.44 -2.16
N THR A 487 -16.02 -7.00 -2.36
CA THR A 487 -16.97 -6.57 -3.39
C THR A 487 -18.33 -6.20 -2.82
N GLN A 488 -19.04 -5.34 -3.54
CA GLN A 488 -20.42 -5.00 -3.24
C GLN A 488 -21.35 -6.20 -3.53
N SER A 489 -22.60 -6.11 -3.10
CA SER A 489 -23.60 -7.19 -3.28
C SER A 489 -23.90 -7.56 -4.73
N ASP A 490 -23.50 -6.73 -5.69
CA ASP A 490 -23.62 -7.02 -7.12
C ASP A 490 -22.51 -7.93 -7.66
N ASN A 491 -21.49 -8.25 -6.86
CA ASN A 491 -20.32 -9.04 -7.22
C ASN A 491 -19.50 -8.50 -8.41
N VAL A 492 -19.73 -7.25 -8.78
CA VAL A 492 -19.07 -6.56 -9.92
C VAL A 492 -18.19 -5.43 -9.42
N HIS A 493 -18.75 -4.57 -8.57
CA HIS A 493 -18.06 -3.40 -8.06
C HIS A 493 -17.36 -3.71 -6.73
N PHE A 494 -16.15 -3.19 -6.58
CA PHE A 494 -15.43 -3.34 -5.31
C PHE A 494 -16.00 -2.41 -4.25
N THR A 495 -15.96 -2.86 -3.00
CA THR A 495 -16.20 -1.98 -1.85
C THR A 495 -15.05 -0.99 -1.69
N ARG A 496 -15.18 -0.05 -0.74
CA ARG A 496 -14.06 0.79 -0.35
C ARG A 496 -12.81 -0.02 0.04
N ALA A 497 -12.98 -1.08 0.83
CA ALA A 497 -11.88 -1.96 1.24
C ALA A 497 -11.23 -2.65 0.03
N GLY A 498 -12.04 -3.13 -0.92
CA GLY A 498 -11.53 -3.71 -2.17
C GLY A 498 -10.73 -2.71 -3.01
N TYR A 499 -11.19 -1.45 -3.12
CA TYR A 499 -10.42 -0.40 -3.81
C TYR A 499 -9.12 -0.03 -3.10
N ILE A 500 -9.10 -0.07 -1.75
CA ILE A 500 -7.86 0.13 -0.98
C ILE A 500 -6.84 -0.95 -1.34
N THR A 501 -7.25 -2.21 -1.33
CA THR A 501 -6.37 -3.33 -1.71
C THR A 501 -5.87 -3.21 -3.15
N LEU A 502 -6.77 -2.93 -4.10
CA LEU A 502 -6.38 -2.75 -5.50
C LEU A 502 -5.42 -1.57 -5.69
N GLY A 503 -5.74 -0.41 -5.11
CA GLY A 503 -4.91 0.78 -5.24
C GLY A 503 -3.49 0.56 -4.74
N LYS A 504 -3.31 -0.13 -3.63
CA LYS A 504 -1.99 -0.54 -3.12
C LYS A 504 -1.25 -1.44 -4.11
N ARG A 505 -1.90 -2.47 -4.63
CA ARG A 505 -1.29 -3.39 -5.61
C ARG A 505 -0.87 -2.69 -6.91
N TYR A 506 -1.67 -1.71 -7.38
CA TYR A 506 -1.28 -0.89 -8.53
C TYR A 506 -0.06 -0.02 -8.20
N SER A 507 -0.01 0.56 -6.99
CA SER A 507 1.13 1.38 -6.57
C SER A 507 2.40 0.56 -6.36
N GLU A 508 2.32 -0.63 -5.80
CA GLU A 508 3.45 -1.56 -5.62
C GLU A 508 4.18 -1.83 -6.95
N ILE A 509 3.43 -2.10 -8.02
CA ILE A 509 4.01 -2.31 -9.35
C ILE A 509 4.73 -1.05 -9.83
N ILE A 510 4.11 0.12 -9.68
CA ILE A 510 4.71 1.37 -10.14
C ILE A 510 5.91 1.78 -9.28
N LEU A 511 5.83 1.60 -7.97
CA LEU A 511 6.95 1.85 -7.07
C LEU A 511 8.18 1.00 -7.45
N ASP A 512 7.98 -0.29 -7.70
CA ASP A 512 9.06 -1.18 -8.15
C ASP A 512 9.57 -0.83 -9.56
N LYS A 513 8.68 -0.69 -10.55
CA LYS A 513 9.06 -0.61 -11.96
C LYS A 513 9.50 0.77 -12.42
N VAL A 514 9.00 1.84 -11.79
CA VAL A 514 9.29 3.23 -12.18
C VAL A 514 10.29 3.89 -11.24
N TYR A 515 10.22 3.55 -9.94
CA TYR A 515 11.03 4.23 -8.92
C TYR A 515 12.08 3.34 -8.27
N GLY A 516 12.09 2.02 -8.54
CA GLY A 516 13.02 1.08 -7.90
C GLY A 516 12.77 0.92 -6.39
N ILE A 517 11.56 1.27 -5.93
CA ILE A 517 11.16 1.20 -4.53
C ILE A 517 10.38 -0.09 -4.31
N LYS A 518 10.80 -0.91 -3.35
CA LYS A 518 10.01 -2.05 -2.91
C LYS A 518 9.01 -1.57 -1.86
N ALA A 519 7.74 -1.79 -2.14
CA ALA A 519 6.66 -1.62 -1.18
C ALA A 519 6.16 -2.99 -0.74
N ASP A 520 5.67 -3.10 0.50
CA ASP A 520 5.14 -4.36 1.07
C ASP A 520 3.83 -4.81 0.42
#